data_bc84d96ebe5818a9472938f93e4e610d
#
_entry.id   bc84d96ebe5818a9472938f93e4e610d
#
_cell.length_a   1.000
_cell.length_b   1.000
_cell.length_c   1.000
_cell.angle_alpha   90.00
_cell.angle_beta   90.00
_cell.angle_gamma   90.00
#
_symmetry.space_group_name_H-M   'P 1'
#
loop_
_entity.id
_entity.type
_entity.pdbx_description
1 polymer ?
#
loop_
_entity_poly.entity_id
_entity_poly.type
_entity_poly.pdbx_seq_one_letter_code
_entity_poly.pdbx_strand_id
1 'polypeptide(L)'
;MYRAQPYLPISILRDLTNSPESSFPKAKRFASSRSELYQQVSGNDFSGHWICKGCPGKPTKASAADLVIYYLHGGAYQIGHPASAIAPFLRIAELADKQGISVAVFALDYSLAPEAQYPTQVNQARAAYRYLLNDQNVDPSKLAIVGDSAGAHLILNLLSVLADEKALSKPGAGAFLIAPWIDIRCAKDGSYVRNKDNDYLLRDRLIKAGEQVMPRKHDATASHIINFSLPRPKQSWADILPSKVWVGIGSNDVLLDDAVAFVKQAKADGVDVELDIDEGKVHDWQIVEDIFDTDNYFATIGELPKGMMKGAAEIARAIFSEASR
;
A
#
# COMPACT_ATOMS: atom_id res chain seq x y z
N MET A 1 21.19 -2.10 11.62
CA MET A 1 21.16 -1.26 10.42
C MET A 1 19.97 -0.31 10.38
N TYR A 2 18.77 -0.71 10.80
CA TYR A 2 17.54 0.10 10.79
C TYR A 2 17.55 1.39 11.65
N ARG A 3 18.27 1.44 12.77
CA ARG A 3 18.25 2.60 13.69
C ARG A 3 18.96 3.87 13.20
N ALA A 4 19.76 3.81 12.13
CA ALA A 4 20.46 5.00 11.60
C ALA A 4 19.63 5.81 10.60
N GLN A 5 18.65 5.20 9.91
CA GLN A 5 17.82 5.84 8.89
C GLN A 5 16.95 7.02 9.39
N PRO A 6 16.38 6.98 10.61
CA PRO A 6 15.50 8.06 11.08
C PRO A 6 16.17 9.42 11.24
N TYR A 7 17.48 9.47 11.25
CA TYR A 7 18.26 10.70 11.43
C TYR A 7 18.74 11.32 10.11
N LEU A 8 18.54 10.63 8.99
CA LEU A 8 18.90 11.17 7.68
C LEU A 8 17.95 12.29 7.24
N PRO A 9 18.44 13.29 6.47
CA PRO A 9 17.60 14.27 5.82
C PRO A 9 16.55 13.60 4.89
N ILE A 10 15.38 14.19 4.76
CA ILE A 10 14.29 13.68 3.91
C ILE A 10 14.75 13.49 2.46
N SER A 11 15.58 14.40 1.93
CA SER A 11 16.12 14.29 0.56
C SER A 11 16.91 12.99 0.36
N ILE A 12 17.78 12.64 1.31
CA ILE A 12 18.56 11.40 1.26
C ILE A 12 17.63 10.17 1.36
N LEU A 13 16.63 10.23 2.24
CA LEU A 13 15.65 9.14 2.36
C LEU A 13 14.84 8.96 1.08
N ARG A 14 14.48 10.04 0.39
CA ARG A 14 13.81 9.99 -0.92
C ARG A 14 14.69 9.32 -1.99
N ASP A 15 15.96 9.68 -2.05
CA ASP A 15 16.92 9.07 -2.99
C ASP A 15 17.07 7.56 -2.74
N LEU A 16 17.13 7.15 -1.48
CA LEU A 16 17.22 5.74 -1.10
C LEU A 16 15.96 4.95 -1.47
N THR A 17 14.78 5.53 -1.34
CA THR A 17 13.52 4.86 -1.70
C THR A 17 13.32 4.73 -3.21
N ASN A 18 14.02 5.51 -4.03
CA ASN A 18 14.02 5.40 -5.48
C ASN A 18 15.09 4.42 -6.03
N SER A 19 15.91 3.83 -5.17
CA SER A 19 17.01 2.94 -5.57
C SER A 19 16.57 1.73 -6.44
N PRO A 20 15.42 1.07 -6.20
CA PRO A 20 14.95 -0.02 -7.07
C PRO A 20 14.72 0.40 -8.52
N GLU A 21 14.36 1.65 -8.80
CA GLU A 21 14.22 2.16 -10.16
C GLU A 21 15.55 2.10 -10.93
N SER A 22 16.67 2.36 -10.27
CA SER A 22 18.01 2.28 -10.88
C SER A 22 18.50 0.84 -11.10
N SER A 23 18.02 -0.12 -10.31
CA SER A 23 18.37 -1.52 -10.40
C SER A 23 17.56 -2.26 -11.47
N PHE A 24 16.30 -1.89 -11.66
CA PHE A 24 15.39 -2.55 -12.58
C PHE A 24 15.89 -2.61 -14.04
N PRO A 25 16.49 -1.57 -14.65
CA PRO A 25 17.05 -1.64 -15.99
C PRO A 25 18.11 -2.72 -16.18
N LYS A 26 18.74 -3.19 -15.11
CA LYS A 26 19.78 -4.24 -15.11
C LYS A 26 19.23 -5.62 -14.77
N ALA A 27 17.93 -5.75 -14.49
CA ALA A 27 17.32 -7.01 -14.07
C ALA A 27 17.49 -8.11 -15.14
N LYS A 28 18.16 -9.19 -14.77
CA LYS A 28 18.35 -10.37 -15.64
C LYS A 28 17.08 -11.19 -15.74
N ARG A 29 16.33 -11.28 -14.63
CA ARG A 29 15.10 -12.07 -14.51
C ARG A 29 14.06 -11.71 -15.57
N PHE A 30 13.97 -10.45 -15.93
CA PHE A 30 12.98 -9.92 -16.86
C PHE A 30 13.59 -9.39 -18.17
N ALA A 31 14.76 -9.86 -18.56
CA ALA A 31 15.50 -9.32 -19.71
C ALA A 31 14.70 -9.29 -21.01
N SER A 32 13.86 -10.30 -21.28
CA SER A 32 13.04 -10.42 -22.49
C SER A 32 11.74 -9.61 -22.45
N SER A 33 11.22 -9.25 -21.27
CA SER A 33 9.93 -8.56 -21.11
C SER A 33 10.06 -7.17 -20.48
N ARG A 34 11.27 -6.72 -20.17
CA ARG A 34 11.54 -5.48 -19.43
C ARG A 34 10.89 -4.24 -20.05
N SER A 35 10.87 -4.12 -21.37
CA SER A 35 10.26 -2.98 -22.07
C SER A 35 8.74 -2.87 -21.86
N GLU A 36 8.09 -3.95 -21.42
CA GLU A 36 6.65 -4.02 -21.16
C GLU A 36 6.31 -3.70 -19.70
N LEU A 37 7.34 -3.62 -18.83
CA LEU A 37 7.21 -3.44 -17.40
C LEU A 37 7.61 -2.03 -16.98
N TYR A 38 7.06 -1.57 -15.85
CA TYR A 38 7.34 -0.29 -15.22
C TYR A 38 7.19 0.91 -16.16
N GLN A 39 5.99 1.10 -16.67
CA GLN A 39 5.66 2.17 -17.64
C GLN A 39 4.99 3.33 -16.90
N GLN A 40 5.57 4.53 -17.02
CA GLN A 40 4.99 5.75 -16.47
C GLN A 40 3.72 6.15 -17.21
N VAL A 41 2.75 6.63 -16.45
CA VAL A 41 1.49 7.22 -16.91
C VAL A 41 1.24 8.51 -16.15
N SER A 42 0.85 9.56 -16.86
CA SER A 42 0.41 10.82 -16.26
C SER A 42 -0.96 11.21 -16.81
N GLY A 43 -1.89 11.49 -15.92
CA GLY A 43 -3.16 12.13 -16.25
C GLY A 43 -3.14 13.61 -15.85
N ASN A 44 -4.30 14.27 -15.94
CA ASN A 44 -4.39 15.70 -15.59
C ASN A 44 -4.10 15.94 -14.08
N ASP A 45 -4.54 15.03 -13.22
CA ASP A 45 -4.53 15.21 -11.78
C ASP A 45 -3.81 14.07 -11.03
N PHE A 46 -3.06 13.22 -11.72
CA PHE A 46 -2.30 12.13 -11.11
C PHE A 46 -1.08 11.74 -11.96
N SER A 47 -0.12 11.12 -11.33
CA SER A 47 0.99 10.38 -11.94
C SER A 47 1.06 8.98 -11.33
N GLY A 48 1.58 8.01 -12.08
CA GLY A 48 1.74 6.65 -11.60
C GLY A 48 2.46 5.76 -12.60
N HIS A 49 2.62 4.49 -12.23
CA HIS A 49 3.35 3.53 -13.04
C HIS A 49 2.58 2.21 -13.13
N TRP A 50 2.42 1.71 -14.34
CA TRP A 50 2.10 0.30 -14.52
C TRP A 50 3.37 -0.50 -14.22
N ILE A 51 3.40 -1.22 -13.12
CA ILE A 51 4.47 -2.16 -12.83
C ILE A 51 4.43 -3.31 -13.83
N CYS A 52 3.23 -3.83 -14.10
CA CYS A 52 2.96 -4.75 -15.19
C CYS A 52 1.50 -4.63 -15.64
N LYS A 53 1.23 -5.00 -16.89
CA LYS A 53 -0.11 -5.25 -17.45
C LYS A 53 -0.13 -6.68 -17.99
N GLY A 54 -0.67 -7.61 -17.21
CA GLY A 54 -0.47 -9.05 -17.36
C GLY A 54 0.81 -9.50 -16.65
N CYS A 55 1.00 -10.79 -16.54
CA CYS A 55 2.20 -11.35 -15.92
C CYS A 55 3.43 -11.09 -16.80
N PRO A 56 4.65 -11.01 -16.22
CA PRO A 56 5.87 -10.78 -16.99
C PRO A 56 6.04 -11.77 -18.15
N GLY A 57 6.20 -11.24 -19.36
CA GLY A 57 6.27 -12.04 -20.61
C GLY A 57 4.93 -12.52 -21.17
N LYS A 58 3.82 -12.15 -20.54
CA LYS A 58 2.44 -12.40 -20.97
C LYS A 58 1.61 -11.13 -20.87
N PRO A 59 1.93 -10.08 -21.66
CA PRO A 59 1.26 -8.80 -21.54
C PRO A 59 -0.22 -8.91 -21.95
N THR A 60 -1.08 -8.13 -21.26
CA THR A 60 -2.50 -8.02 -21.57
C THR A 60 -2.97 -6.56 -21.39
N LYS A 61 -4.21 -6.27 -21.78
CA LYS A 61 -4.84 -5.00 -21.41
C LYS A 61 -5.28 -5.09 -19.95
N ALA A 62 -5.25 -3.97 -19.21
CA ALA A 62 -5.72 -3.94 -17.83
C ALA A 62 -7.16 -4.44 -17.69
N SER A 63 -8.04 -4.06 -18.63
CA SER A 63 -9.44 -4.52 -18.67
C SER A 63 -9.62 -6.04 -18.89
N ALA A 64 -8.61 -6.71 -19.43
CA ALA A 64 -8.63 -8.16 -19.71
C ALA A 64 -7.91 -8.98 -18.64
N ALA A 65 -7.21 -8.34 -17.71
CA ALA A 65 -6.60 -9.03 -16.57
C ALA A 65 -7.68 -9.65 -15.67
N ASP A 66 -7.34 -10.78 -15.03
CA ASP A 66 -8.22 -11.43 -14.07
C ASP A 66 -8.28 -10.64 -12.76
N LEU A 67 -7.18 -9.97 -12.41
CA LEU A 67 -7.08 -9.08 -11.26
C LEU A 67 -6.28 -7.83 -11.63
N VAL A 68 -6.75 -6.67 -11.17
CA VAL A 68 -6.00 -5.41 -11.21
C VAL A 68 -5.69 -4.98 -9.79
N ILE A 69 -4.43 -4.75 -9.48
CA ILE A 69 -3.99 -4.22 -8.19
C ILE A 69 -3.72 -2.72 -8.35
N TYR A 70 -4.39 -1.90 -7.54
CA TYR A 70 -4.09 -0.49 -7.37
C TYR A 70 -3.29 -0.31 -6.08
N TYR A 71 -2.01 0.04 -6.21
CA TYR A 71 -1.08 0.16 -5.10
C TYR A 71 -0.80 1.62 -4.72
N LEU A 72 -0.85 1.89 -3.41
CA LEU A 72 -0.51 3.17 -2.79
C LEU A 72 0.63 2.93 -1.80
N HIS A 73 1.81 3.51 -2.07
CA HIS A 73 3.02 3.26 -1.29
C HIS A 73 3.00 3.93 0.09
N GLY A 74 3.77 3.39 1.03
CA GLY A 74 4.04 3.96 2.34
C GLY A 74 5.06 5.10 2.32
N GLY A 75 5.65 5.37 3.51
CA GLY A 75 6.68 6.40 3.67
C GLY A 75 6.20 7.67 4.37
N ALA A 76 5.21 7.55 5.26
CA ALA A 76 4.68 8.63 6.10
C ALA A 76 4.30 9.91 5.33
N TYR A 77 3.88 9.77 4.07
CA TYR A 77 3.60 10.86 3.12
C TYR A 77 4.80 11.75 2.78
N GLN A 78 5.99 11.47 3.28
CA GLN A 78 7.20 12.30 3.12
C GLN A 78 8.22 11.69 2.18
N ILE A 79 8.25 10.36 2.09
CA ILE A 79 9.16 9.57 1.28
C ILE A 79 8.38 8.46 0.59
N GLY A 80 9.06 7.62 -0.18
CA GLY A 80 8.46 6.52 -0.94
C GLY A 80 8.28 6.89 -2.40
N HIS A 81 8.21 5.86 -3.22
CA HIS A 81 8.03 5.97 -4.66
C HIS A 81 7.50 4.63 -5.19
N PRO A 82 6.70 4.61 -6.28
CA PRO A 82 6.23 3.37 -6.90
C PRO A 82 7.35 2.37 -7.23
N ALA A 83 8.56 2.87 -7.52
CA ALA A 83 9.73 2.04 -7.79
C ALA A 83 10.12 1.11 -6.63
N SER A 84 9.87 1.49 -5.39
CA SER A 84 10.18 0.66 -4.21
C SER A 84 9.46 -0.68 -4.24
N ALA A 85 8.29 -0.74 -4.86
CA ALA A 85 7.44 -1.90 -4.91
C ALA A 85 7.56 -2.72 -6.21
N ILE A 86 8.46 -2.38 -7.14
CA ILE A 86 8.60 -3.09 -8.42
C ILE A 86 8.85 -4.59 -8.17
N ALA A 87 9.84 -4.94 -7.35
CA ALA A 87 10.20 -6.33 -7.11
C ALA A 87 9.09 -7.12 -6.38
N PRO A 88 8.53 -6.65 -5.25
CA PRO A 88 7.40 -7.30 -4.59
C PRO A 88 6.21 -7.56 -5.52
N PHE A 89 5.78 -6.57 -6.31
CA PHE A 89 4.61 -6.74 -7.17
C PHE A 89 4.88 -7.58 -8.42
N LEU A 90 6.08 -7.55 -8.99
CA LEU A 90 6.45 -8.50 -10.04
C LEU A 90 6.47 -9.93 -9.50
N ARG A 91 6.91 -10.12 -8.24
CA ARG A 91 6.85 -11.43 -7.59
C ARG A 91 5.41 -11.89 -7.37
N ILE A 92 4.52 -11.02 -6.94
CA ILE A 92 3.08 -11.31 -6.81
C ILE A 92 2.51 -11.73 -8.17
N ALA A 93 2.84 -11.02 -9.26
CA ALA A 93 2.39 -11.38 -10.60
C ALA A 93 2.92 -12.75 -11.06
N GLU A 94 4.17 -13.12 -10.73
CA GLU A 94 4.70 -14.46 -11.00
C GLU A 94 3.97 -15.56 -10.20
N LEU A 95 3.61 -15.26 -8.94
CA LEU A 95 2.87 -16.21 -8.09
C LEU A 95 1.44 -16.41 -8.61
N ALA A 96 0.81 -15.35 -9.10
CA ALA A 96 -0.50 -15.39 -9.75
C ALA A 96 -0.45 -16.23 -11.06
N ASP A 97 0.58 -15.99 -11.90
CA ASP A 97 0.75 -16.74 -13.16
C ASP A 97 0.86 -18.26 -12.93
N LYS A 98 1.51 -18.69 -11.84
CA LYS A 98 1.57 -20.10 -11.45
C LYS A 98 0.19 -20.71 -11.13
N GLN A 99 -0.78 -19.87 -10.81
CA GLN A 99 -2.17 -20.26 -10.55
C GLN A 99 -3.07 -20.03 -11.78
N GLY A 100 -2.49 -19.60 -12.92
CA GLY A 100 -3.24 -19.26 -14.13
C GLY A 100 -3.99 -17.93 -14.05
N ILE A 101 -3.64 -17.07 -13.11
CA ILE A 101 -4.27 -15.75 -12.90
C ILE A 101 -3.41 -14.68 -13.53
N SER A 102 -3.96 -13.90 -14.46
CA SER A 102 -3.31 -12.73 -15.03
C SER A 102 -3.51 -11.50 -14.14
N VAL A 103 -2.41 -10.82 -13.78
CA VAL A 103 -2.45 -9.65 -12.90
C VAL A 103 -1.89 -8.42 -13.59
N ALA A 104 -2.60 -7.29 -13.49
CA ALA A 104 -2.07 -5.98 -13.81
C ALA A 104 -1.87 -5.19 -12.51
N VAL A 105 -0.77 -4.44 -12.40
CA VAL A 105 -0.44 -3.65 -11.20
C VAL A 105 -0.17 -2.22 -11.57
N PHE A 106 -0.97 -1.30 -11.04
CA PHE A 106 -0.80 0.14 -11.17
C PHE A 106 -0.42 0.73 -9.81
N ALA A 107 0.69 1.44 -9.73
CA ALA A 107 1.18 2.11 -8.53
C ALA A 107 1.09 3.62 -8.66
N LEU A 108 0.45 4.29 -7.70
CA LEU A 108 0.29 5.74 -7.68
C LEU A 108 1.59 6.42 -7.23
N ASP A 109 2.00 7.44 -7.96
CA ASP A 109 3.05 8.38 -7.58
C ASP A 109 2.38 9.66 -7.07
N TYR A 110 2.01 9.67 -5.79
CA TYR A 110 1.34 10.81 -5.17
C TYR A 110 2.32 11.84 -4.63
N SER A 111 1.90 13.10 -4.61
CA SER A 111 2.71 14.23 -4.13
C SER A 111 3.02 14.13 -2.64
N LEU A 112 4.29 14.34 -2.27
CA LEU A 112 4.79 14.18 -0.92
C LEU A 112 4.68 15.47 -0.09
N ALA A 113 4.57 15.32 1.22
CA ALA A 113 4.66 16.40 2.19
C ALA A 113 6.15 16.72 2.49
N PRO A 114 6.47 17.96 2.85
CA PRO A 114 5.57 19.09 3.14
C PRO A 114 5.15 19.90 1.89
N GLU A 115 5.66 19.56 0.70
CA GLU A 115 5.41 20.31 -0.55
C GLU A 115 3.93 20.23 -0.96
N ALA A 116 3.28 19.10 -0.66
CA ALA A 116 1.85 18.93 -0.83
C ALA A 116 1.20 18.46 0.47
N GLN A 117 0.04 19.00 0.78
CA GLN A 117 -0.72 18.68 1.99
C GLN A 117 -2.09 18.07 1.60
N TYR A 118 -2.71 17.40 2.56
CA TYR A 118 -4.10 16.96 2.43
C TYR A 118 -5.01 18.16 2.02
N PRO A 119 -5.92 18.00 1.04
CA PRO A 119 -6.37 16.74 0.45
C PRO A 119 -5.68 16.35 -0.90
N THR A 120 -4.51 16.90 -1.21
CA THR A 120 -3.84 16.67 -2.51
C THR A 120 -3.70 15.16 -2.81
N GLN A 121 -3.17 14.39 -1.86
CA GLN A 121 -2.91 12.96 -2.03
C GLN A 121 -4.18 12.16 -2.30
N VAL A 122 -5.26 12.44 -1.56
CA VAL A 122 -6.53 11.73 -1.77
C VAL A 122 -7.19 12.13 -3.08
N ASN A 123 -7.05 13.38 -3.53
CA ASN A 123 -7.53 13.82 -4.83
C ASN A 123 -6.79 13.12 -5.98
N GLN A 124 -5.47 12.97 -5.87
CA GLN A 124 -4.65 12.22 -6.82
C GLN A 124 -5.03 10.73 -6.83
N ALA A 125 -5.20 10.13 -5.64
CA ALA A 125 -5.64 8.75 -5.53
C ALA A 125 -7.01 8.52 -6.17
N ARG A 126 -7.95 9.44 -5.97
CA ARG A 126 -9.28 9.41 -6.61
C ARG A 126 -9.20 9.59 -8.13
N ALA A 127 -8.36 10.49 -8.62
CA ALA A 127 -8.18 10.71 -10.06
C ALA A 127 -7.61 9.45 -10.74
N ALA A 128 -6.59 8.83 -10.15
CA ALA A 128 -6.03 7.57 -10.64
C ALA A 128 -7.02 6.39 -10.55
N TYR A 129 -7.83 6.32 -9.50
CA TYR A 129 -8.89 5.33 -9.38
C TYR A 129 -9.92 5.47 -10.51
N ARG A 130 -10.33 6.71 -10.82
CA ARG A 130 -11.21 7.02 -11.95
C ARG A 130 -10.59 6.62 -13.29
N TYR A 131 -9.29 6.89 -13.48
CA TYR A 131 -8.54 6.47 -14.67
C TYR A 131 -8.59 4.93 -14.85
N LEU A 132 -8.40 4.16 -13.77
CA LEU A 132 -8.48 2.70 -13.86
C LEU A 132 -9.87 2.23 -14.31
N LEU A 133 -10.93 2.77 -13.74
CA LEU A 133 -12.30 2.35 -14.07
C LEU A 133 -12.76 2.83 -15.45
N ASN A 134 -12.54 4.12 -15.76
CA ASN A 134 -13.15 4.75 -16.94
C ASN A 134 -12.26 4.67 -18.18
N ASP A 135 -10.95 4.98 -18.04
CA ASP A 135 -10.04 5.06 -19.18
C ASP A 135 -9.41 3.71 -19.51
N GLN A 136 -9.12 2.92 -18.48
CA GLN A 136 -8.60 1.56 -18.64
C GLN A 136 -9.70 0.50 -18.71
N ASN A 137 -10.96 0.88 -18.47
CA ASN A 137 -12.14 0.00 -18.47
C ASN A 137 -11.96 -1.22 -17.56
N VAL A 138 -11.36 -1.01 -16.38
CA VAL A 138 -11.21 -2.06 -15.38
C VAL A 138 -12.57 -2.33 -14.73
N ASP A 139 -12.98 -3.59 -14.70
CA ASP A 139 -14.16 -3.99 -13.94
C ASP A 139 -13.89 -3.80 -12.43
N PRO A 140 -14.73 -3.03 -11.71
CA PRO A 140 -14.56 -2.84 -10.27
C PRO A 140 -14.51 -4.16 -9.48
N SER A 141 -15.20 -5.20 -9.94
CA SER A 141 -15.19 -6.52 -9.28
C SER A 141 -13.83 -7.20 -9.30
N LYS A 142 -12.96 -6.83 -10.25
CA LYS A 142 -11.59 -7.32 -10.42
C LYS A 142 -10.53 -6.40 -9.84
N LEU A 143 -10.93 -5.28 -9.24
CA LEU A 143 -10.00 -4.30 -8.70
C LEU A 143 -9.75 -4.56 -7.21
N ALA A 144 -8.50 -4.84 -6.85
CA ALA A 144 -8.00 -4.86 -5.49
C ALA A 144 -7.22 -3.57 -5.20
N ILE A 145 -7.34 -3.05 -3.98
CA ILE A 145 -6.52 -1.92 -3.53
C ILE A 145 -5.56 -2.39 -2.44
N VAL A 146 -4.28 -2.08 -2.61
CA VAL A 146 -3.20 -2.52 -1.71
C VAL A 146 -2.39 -1.30 -1.28
N GLY A 147 -2.03 -1.21 -0.02
CA GLY A 147 -1.14 -0.13 0.45
C GLY A 147 -0.53 -0.45 1.80
N ASP A 148 0.65 0.10 2.00
CA ASP A 148 1.43 -0.05 3.21
C ASP A 148 1.50 1.27 4.00
N SER A 149 1.50 1.19 5.33
CA SER A 149 1.71 2.33 6.23
C SER A 149 0.84 3.55 5.90
N ALA A 150 1.45 4.66 5.48
CA ALA A 150 0.76 5.87 5.00
C ALA A 150 -0.09 5.61 3.74
N GLY A 151 0.31 4.67 2.88
CA GLY A 151 -0.49 4.26 1.73
C GLY A 151 -1.78 3.56 2.14
N ALA A 152 -1.75 2.75 3.19
CA ALA A 152 -2.95 2.15 3.77
C ALA A 152 -3.88 3.22 4.40
N HIS A 153 -3.31 4.24 5.06
CA HIS A 153 -4.06 5.41 5.51
C HIS A 153 -4.72 6.14 4.32
N LEU A 154 -4.00 6.32 3.21
CA LEU A 154 -4.53 6.95 2.00
C LEU A 154 -5.66 6.13 1.37
N ILE A 155 -5.59 4.79 1.42
CA ILE A 155 -6.68 3.90 1.01
C ILE A 155 -7.95 4.19 1.81
N LEU A 156 -7.84 4.25 3.14
CA LEU A 156 -9.01 4.50 4.00
C LEU A 156 -9.62 5.88 3.73
N ASN A 157 -8.80 6.89 3.43
CA ASN A 157 -9.28 8.20 2.96
C ASN A 157 -9.99 8.10 1.62
N LEU A 158 -9.40 7.44 0.63
CA LEU A 158 -9.99 7.25 -0.69
C LEU A 158 -11.33 6.53 -0.58
N LEU A 159 -11.41 5.40 0.12
CA LEU A 159 -12.64 4.63 0.28
C LEU A 159 -13.72 5.45 0.99
N SER A 160 -13.36 6.29 1.96
CA SER A 160 -14.29 7.21 2.61
C SER A 160 -14.87 8.23 1.62
N VAL A 161 -14.04 8.81 0.75
CA VAL A 161 -14.49 9.75 -0.29
C VAL A 161 -15.38 9.04 -1.32
N LEU A 162 -15.03 7.83 -1.74
CA LEU A 162 -15.85 7.06 -2.68
C LEU A 162 -17.23 6.74 -2.10
N ALA A 163 -17.30 6.42 -0.81
CA ALA A 163 -18.56 6.15 -0.11
C ALA A 163 -19.43 7.42 0.04
N ASP A 164 -18.82 8.58 0.26
CA ASP A 164 -19.52 9.86 0.34
C ASP A 164 -20.10 10.29 -1.03
N GLU A 165 -19.28 10.18 -2.09
CA GLU A 165 -19.66 10.64 -3.43
C GLU A 165 -20.62 9.69 -4.15
N LYS A 166 -20.54 8.38 -3.88
CA LYS A 166 -21.32 7.30 -4.54
C LYS A 166 -21.21 7.31 -6.08
N ALA A 167 -20.22 8.03 -6.61
CA ALA A 167 -20.05 8.20 -8.05
C ALA A 167 -19.26 7.05 -8.69
N LEU A 168 -18.47 6.33 -7.91
CA LEU A 168 -17.64 5.22 -8.35
C LEU A 168 -17.86 4.00 -7.45
N SER A 169 -17.80 2.82 -8.05
CA SER A 169 -17.90 1.56 -7.31
C SER A 169 -16.68 1.33 -6.43
N LYS A 170 -16.88 0.68 -5.28
CA LYS A 170 -15.77 0.22 -4.42
C LYS A 170 -14.95 -0.88 -5.13
N PRO A 171 -13.67 -1.08 -4.74
CA PRO A 171 -12.86 -2.18 -5.26
C PRO A 171 -13.44 -3.52 -4.83
N GLY A 172 -13.97 -4.33 -5.78
CA GLY A 172 -14.70 -5.55 -5.49
C GLY A 172 -13.80 -6.74 -5.11
N ALA A 173 -12.54 -6.74 -5.55
CA ALA A 173 -11.59 -7.80 -5.19
C ALA A 173 -10.98 -7.62 -3.79
N GLY A 174 -11.21 -6.47 -3.13
CA GLY A 174 -10.84 -6.27 -1.73
C GLY A 174 -9.88 -5.12 -1.46
N ALA A 175 -9.63 -4.88 -0.16
CA ALA A 175 -8.64 -3.94 0.35
C ALA A 175 -7.62 -4.67 1.24
N PHE A 176 -6.33 -4.47 0.96
CA PHE A 176 -5.21 -5.14 1.62
C PHE A 176 -4.31 -4.07 2.24
N LEU A 177 -4.36 -4.00 3.57
CA LEU A 177 -3.71 -2.96 4.35
C LEU A 177 -2.50 -3.55 5.09
N ILE A 178 -1.30 -3.14 4.69
CA ILE A 178 -0.05 -3.61 5.27
C ILE A 178 0.39 -2.58 6.31
N ALA A 179 0.56 -3.01 7.56
CA ALA A 179 1.02 -2.17 8.67
C ALA A 179 0.35 -0.77 8.69
N PRO A 180 -0.99 -0.66 8.65
CA PRO A 180 -1.68 0.60 8.36
C PRO A 180 -1.44 1.67 9.41
N TRP A 181 -1.06 2.88 8.99
CA TRP A 181 -0.95 4.05 9.87
C TRP A 181 -2.34 4.64 10.14
N ILE A 182 -3.01 4.16 11.18
CA ILE A 182 -4.43 4.42 11.47
C ILE A 182 -4.66 5.78 12.15
N ASP A 183 -3.79 6.19 13.07
CA ASP A 183 -3.83 7.52 13.71
C ASP A 183 -2.57 8.30 13.38
N ILE A 184 -2.69 9.26 12.44
CA ILE A 184 -1.53 10.06 12.03
C ILE A 184 -1.02 11.01 13.10
N ARG A 185 -1.73 11.19 14.22
CA ARG A 185 -1.28 11.95 15.39
C ARG A 185 -0.50 11.10 16.38
N CYS A 186 -0.56 9.77 16.25
CA CYS A 186 0.07 8.81 17.18
C CYS A 186 -0.28 9.15 18.64
N ALA A 187 -1.57 9.43 18.91
CA ALA A 187 -2.00 10.07 20.16
C ALA A 187 -1.92 9.16 21.39
N LYS A 188 -2.05 7.82 21.19
CA LYS A 188 -2.05 6.83 22.29
C LYS A 188 -0.63 6.35 22.58
N ASP A 189 -0.39 5.85 23.80
CA ASP A 189 0.88 5.24 24.17
C ASP A 189 1.01 3.81 23.62
N GLY A 190 0.34 2.84 24.18
CA GLY A 190 0.22 1.47 23.68
C GLY A 190 1.49 0.88 23.08
N SER A 191 1.38 0.39 21.84
CA SER A 191 2.49 -0.19 21.08
C SER A 191 3.57 0.84 20.74
N TYR A 192 3.26 2.14 20.67
CA TYR A 192 4.28 3.17 20.47
C TYR A 192 5.34 3.22 21.57
N VAL A 193 4.96 2.84 22.80
CA VAL A 193 5.86 2.75 23.95
C VAL A 193 6.42 1.35 24.09
N ARG A 194 5.56 0.33 23.97
CA ARG A 194 5.92 -1.07 24.15
C ARG A 194 6.95 -1.54 23.11
N ASN A 195 6.78 -1.16 21.85
CA ASN A 195 7.58 -1.64 20.73
C ASN A 195 8.69 -0.66 20.27
N LYS A 196 8.85 0.48 20.94
CA LYS A 196 9.77 1.56 20.56
C LYS A 196 11.23 1.13 20.35
N ASP A 197 11.66 0.07 21.05
CA ASP A 197 13.03 -0.44 20.98
C ASP A 197 13.18 -1.62 20.00
N ASN A 198 12.07 -2.18 19.56
CA ASN A 198 12.03 -3.32 18.65
C ASN A 198 11.77 -2.92 17.20
N ASP A 199 11.07 -1.80 16.98
CA ASP A 199 10.77 -1.27 15.65
C ASP A 199 11.81 -0.23 15.21
N TYR A 200 11.90 0.02 13.90
CA TYR A 200 12.73 1.08 13.32
C TYR A 200 12.00 2.43 13.25
N LEU A 201 10.66 2.44 13.35
CA LEU A 201 9.89 3.66 13.38
C LEU A 201 10.03 4.40 14.71
N LEU A 202 10.11 5.73 14.62
CA LEU A 202 10.15 6.61 15.78
C LEU A 202 8.86 7.42 15.86
N ARG A 203 8.13 7.32 16.99
CA ARG A 203 6.88 8.04 17.22
C ARG A 203 6.97 9.54 16.93
N ASP A 204 8.03 10.20 17.42
CA ASP A 204 8.21 11.64 17.22
C ASP A 204 8.34 12.04 15.74
N ARG A 205 8.93 11.14 14.93
CA ARG A 205 9.02 11.33 13.48
C ARG A 205 7.68 11.17 12.80
N LEU A 206 6.88 10.20 13.22
CA LEU A 206 5.52 10.00 12.73
C LEU A 206 4.63 11.19 13.08
N ILE A 207 4.65 11.68 14.31
CA ILE A 207 3.91 12.88 14.74
C ILE A 207 4.28 14.06 13.84
N LYS A 208 5.58 14.32 13.64
CA LYS A 208 6.05 15.41 12.79
C LYS A 208 5.63 15.25 11.33
N ALA A 209 5.64 14.02 10.80
CA ALA A 209 5.15 13.73 9.45
C ALA A 209 3.64 14.01 9.34
N GLY A 210 2.85 13.58 10.31
CA GLY A 210 1.42 13.87 10.39
C GLY A 210 1.12 15.38 10.42
N GLU A 211 1.90 16.15 11.18
CA GLU A 211 1.77 17.62 11.21
C GLU A 211 2.12 18.28 9.87
N GLN A 212 3.01 17.68 9.07
CA GLN A 212 3.41 18.23 7.78
C GLN A 212 2.44 17.89 6.65
N VAL A 213 1.80 16.72 6.70
CA VAL A 213 0.81 16.33 5.70
C VAL A 213 -0.54 16.98 5.93
N MET A 214 -0.89 17.22 7.21
CA MET A 214 -2.18 17.81 7.55
C MET A 214 -2.07 19.34 7.63
N PRO A 215 -3.00 20.12 7.02
CA PRO A 215 -3.00 21.56 7.14
C PRO A 215 -3.18 22.01 8.60
N ARG A 216 -2.52 23.09 9.01
CA ARG A 216 -2.54 23.60 10.40
C ARG A 216 -3.92 24.02 10.92
N LYS A 217 -4.85 24.37 10.03
CA LYS A 217 -6.25 24.70 10.37
C LYS A 217 -7.14 23.52 10.05
N HIS A 218 -7.24 22.56 10.97
CA HIS A 218 -8.22 21.48 10.87
C HIS A 218 -9.50 21.90 11.59
N ASP A 219 -10.59 21.81 10.87
CA ASP A 219 -11.92 21.74 11.45
C ASP A 219 -12.01 20.44 12.28
N ALA A 220 -12.66 20.49 13.42
CA ALA A 220 -12.94 19.32 14.26
C ALA A 220 -13.67 18.20 13.48
N THR A 221 -14.32 18.53 12.36
CA THR A 221 -14.95 17.57 11.44
C THR A 221 -13.97 16.66 10.71
N ALA A 222 -12.68 17.02 10.63
CA ALA A 222 -11.64 16.21 10.01
C ALA A 222 -11.10 15.07 10.89
N SER A 223 -11.54 14.95 12.14
CA SER A 223 -11.03 13.95 13.09
C SER A 223 -11.17 12.51 12.57
N HIS A 224 -12.22 12.20 11.80
CA HIS A 224 -12.49 10.88 11.25
C HIS A 224 -11.56 10.48 10.09
N ILE A 225 -10.86 11.41 9.45
CA ILE A 225 -9.84 11.13 8.43
C ILE A 225 -8.42 11.13 9.00
N ILE A 226 -8.25 11.63 10.23
CA ILE A 226 -6.99 11.67 10.95
C ILE A 226 -6.78 10.38 11.74
N ASN A 227 -7.85 9.85 12.33
CA ASN A 227 -7.80 8.64 13.14
C ASN A 227 -8.97 7.71 12.77
N PHE A 228 -8.65 6.63 12.09
CA PHE A 228 -9.61 5.63 11.64
C PHE A 228 -9.98 4.60 12.73
N SER A 229 -9.37 4.65 13.90
CA SER A 229 -9.79 3.83 15.05
C SER A 229 -10.97 4.45 15.83
N LEU A 230 -11.38 5.66 15.48
CA LEU A 230 -12.50 6.34 16.11
C LEU A 230 -13.84 5.96 15.45
N PRO A 231 -14.96 5.93 16.24
CA PRO A 231 -16.29 5.75 15.67
C PRO A 231 -16.59 6.79 14.59
N ARG A 232 -17.20 6.37 13.53
CA ARG A 232 -17.59 7.26 12.41
C ARG A 232 -19.00 7.80 12.62
N PRO A 233 -19.18 9.14 12.57
CA PRO A 233 -20.48 9.74 12.94
C PRO A 233 -21.56 9.60 11.85
N LYS A 234 -21.19 9.35 10.58
CA LYS A 234 -22.13 9.39 9.45
C LYS A 234 -22.26 8.10 8.66
N GLN A 235 -21.25 7.26 8.68
CA GLN A 235 -21.18 6.03 7.88
C GLN A 235 -20.50 4.93 8.68
N SER A 236 -21.01 3.71 8.59
CA SER A 236 -20.35 2.53 9.15
C SER A 236 -19.16 2.11 8.27
N TRP A 237 -18.27 1.31 8.80
CA TRP A 237 -17.21 0.70 8.00
C TRP A 237 -17.77 -0.24 6.92
N ALA A 238 -18.93 -0.85 7.12
CA ALA A 238 -19.61 -1.65 6.11
C ALA A 238 -20.02 -0.83 4.87
N ASP A 239 -20.34 0.45 5.06
CA ASP A 239 -20.64 1.34 3.92
C ASP A 239 -19.37 1.71 3.14
N ILE A 240 -18.21 1.77 3.80
CA ILE A 240 -16.96 2.30 3.27
C ILE A 240 -16.08 1.19 2.68
N LEU A 241 -15.84 0.13 3.45
CA LEU A 241 -14.92 -0.93 3.08
C LEU A 241 -15.53 -1.89 2.05
N PRO A 242 -14.72 -2.54 1.20
CA PRO A 242 -15.17 -3.66 0.39
C PRO A 242 -15.48 -4.88 1.27
N SER A 243 -16.10 -5.89 0.69
CA SER A 243 -16.48 -7.12 1.41
C SER A 243 -15.29 -7.94 1.89
N LYS A 244 -14.16 -7.89 1.19
CA LYS A 244 -12.91 -8.55 1.57
C LYS A 244 -11.91 -7.50 2.05
N VAL A 245 -11.49 -7.62 3.30
CA VAL A 245 -10.45 -6.75 3.89
C VAL A 245 -9.42 -7.62 4.61
N TRP A 246 -8.17 -7.39 4.33
CA TRP A 246 -7.05 -8.01 5.03
C TRP A 246 -6.14 -6.95 5.64
N VAL A 247 -5.68 -7.18 6.87
CA VAL A 247 -4.71 -6.34 7.58
C VAL A 247 -3.56 -7.24 8.02
N GLY A 248 -2.37 -6.99 7.50
CA GLY A 248 -1.14 -7.67 7.92
C GLY A 248 -0.22 -6.73 8.68
N ILE A 249 0.26 -7.13 9.86
CA ILE A 249 1.12 -6.27 10.71
C ILE A 249 2.08 -7.11 11.55
N GLY A 250 3.24 -6.57 11.89
CA GLY A 250 4.20 -7.21 12.78
C GLY A 250 3.84 -7.07 14.27
N SER A 251 4.14 -8.08 15.10
CA SER A 251 3.90 -7.99 16.55
C SER A 251 4.80 -6.98 17.26
N ASN A 252 5.93 -6.62 16.65
CA ASN A 252 6.85 -5.58 17.12
C ASN A 252 6.62 -4.20 16.49
N ASP A 253 5.58 -4.06 15.64
CA ASP A 253 5.25 -2.78 15.01
C ASP A 253 4.72 -1.78 16.04
N VAL A 254 5.19 -0.53 15.97
CA VAL A 254 4.68 0.55 16.85
C VAL A 254 3.24 0.94 16.53
N LEU A 255 2.71 0.64 15.34
CA LEU A 255 1.34 0.93 14.90
C LEU A 255 0.35 -0.18 15.29
N LEU A 256 0.79 -1.28 15.91
CA LEU A 256 0.01 -2.48 16.17
C LEU A 256 -1.33 -2.20 16.87
N ASP A 257 -1.30 -1.48 17.97
CA ASP A 257 -2.51 -1.28 18.79
C ASP A 257 -3.58 -0.45 18.08
N ASP A 258 -3.16 0.52 17.25
CA ASP A 258 -4.08 1.31 16.44
C ASP A 258 -4.69 0.48 15.30
N ALA A 259 -3.90 -0.38 14.65
CA ALA A 259 -4.40 -1.32 13.64
C ALA A 259 -5.41 -2.32 14.22
N VAL A 260 -5.12 -2.89 15.40
CA VAL A 260 -6.05 -3.77 16.11
C VAL A 260 -7.34 -3.04 16.50
N ALA A 261 -7.23 -1.78 16.95
CA ALA A 261 -8.41 -0.97 17.29
C ALA A 261 -9.29 -0.69 16.07
N PHE A 262 -8.67 -0.38 14.91
CA PHE A 262 -9.38 -0.23 13.63
C PHE A 262 -10.12 -1.52 13.24
N VAL A 263 -9.42 -2.66 13.25
CA VAL A 263 -10.02 -3.96 12.90
C VAL A 263 -11.20 -4.28 13.81
N LYS A 264 -11.05 -4.04 15.13
CA LYS A 264 -12.14 -4.23 16.09
C LYS A 264 -13.35 -3.37 15.75
N GLN A 265 -13.13 -2.10 15.38
CA GLN A 265 -14.20 -1.18 15.01
C GLN A 265 -14.88 -1.64 13.70
N ALA A 266 -14.11 -2.02 12.69
CA ALA A 266 -14.64 -2.49 11.41
C ALA A 266 -15.48 -3.79 11.59
N LYS A 267 -15.00 -4.74 12.40
CA LYS A 267 -15.77 -5.96 12.75
C LYS A 267 -17.04 -5.64 13.51
N ALA A 268 -17.04 -4.66 14.40
CA ALA A 268 -18.25 -4.23 15.13
C ALA A 268 -19.30 -3.62 14.16
N ASP A 269 -18.87 -3.03 13.07
CA ASP A 269 -19.72 -2.52 11.99
C ASP A 269 -20.14 -3.62 10.98
N GLY A 270 -19.77 -4.88 11.21
CA GLY A 270 -20.16 -6.03 10.39
C GLY A 270 -19.24 -6.32 9.20
N VAL A 271 -18.05 -5.71 9.13
CA VAL A 271 -17.07 -6.02 8.07
C VAL A 271 -16.29 -7.29 8.42
N ASP A 272 -16.17 -8.21 7.46
CA ASP A 272 -15.27 -9.35 7.58
C ASP A 272 -13.83 -8.91 7.30
N VAL A 273 -13.05 -8.75 8.38
CA VAL A 273 -11.64 -8.34 8.31
C VAL A 273 -10.77 -9.49 8.80
N GLU A 274 -9.93 -10.02 7.91
CA GLU A 274 -8.83 -10.92 8.31
C GLU A 274 -7.70 -10.06 8.89
N LEU A 275 -7.20 -10.43 10.08
CA LEU A 275 -6.08 -9.77 10.74
C LEU A 275 -4.97 -10.79 10.98
N ASP A 276 -3.84 -10.58 10.32
CA ASP A 276 -2.61 -11.35 10.52
C ASP A 276 -1.60 -10.54 11.33
N ILE A 277 -1.17 -11.11 12.47
CA ILE A 277 -0.12 -10.52 13.30
C ILE A 277 1.09 -11.44 13.24
N ASP A 278 2.12 -10.99 12.53
CA ASP A 278 3.33 -11.78 12.32
C ASP A 278 4.30 -11.63 13.49
N GLU A 279 4.55 -12.76 14.18
CA GLU A 279 5.36 -12.78 15.40
C GLU A 279 6.81 -12.35 15.16
N GLY A 280 7.29 -11.43 15.99
CA GLY A 280 8.65 -10.90 15.92
C GLY A 280 8.93 -9.94 14.76
N LYS A 281 7.94 -9.68 13.88
CA LYS A 281 8.10 -8.78 12.75
C LYS A 281 7.87 -7.32 13.14
N VAL A 282 8.55 -6.43 12.43
CA VAL A 282 8.50 -4.97 12.59
C VAL A 282 7.59 -4.33 11.56
N HIS A 283 7.49 -3.00 11.57
CA HIS A 283 6.71 -2.22 10.63
C HIS A 283 7.02 -2.57 9.16
N ASP A 284 5.98 -2.71 8.35
CA ASP A 284 6.03 -2.97 6.88
C ASP A 284 6.96 -4.13 6.47
N TRP A 285 7.14 -5.14 7.32
CA TRP A 285 8.10 -6.21 7.06
C TRP A 285 7.89 -6.87 5.68
N GLN A 286 6.64 -6.99 5.22
CA GLN A 286 6.30 -7.61 3.93
C GLN A 286 6.91 -6.86 2.75
N ILE A 287 6.93 -5.53 2.81
CA ILE A 287 7.51 -4.69 1.75
C ILE A 287 9.01 -4.45 2.00
N VAL A 288 9.37 -4.13 3.24
CA VAL A 288 10.74 -3.71 3.59
C VAL A 288 11.74 -4.86 3.46
N GLU A 289 11.41 -6.07 3.92
CA GLU A 289 12.32 -7.23 3.75
C GLU A 289 12.53 -7.55 2.27
N ASP A 290 11.47 -7.48 1.45
CA ASP A 290 11.55 -7.76 0.02
C ASP A 290 12.30 -6.67 -0.77
N ILE A 291 12.28 -5.40 -0.31
CA ILE A 291 13.10 -4.34 -0.90
C ILE A 291 14.59 -4.69 -0.75
N PHE A 292 15.02 -5.26 0.38
CA PHE A 292 16.41 -5.70 0.55
C PHE A 292 16.79 -6.89 -0.34
N ASP A 293 15.83 -7.70 -0.73
CA ASP A 293 16.04 -8.80 -1.66
C ASP A 293 16.01 -8.38 -3.14
N THR A 294 15.67 -7.13 -3.46
CA THR A 294 15.39 -6.66 -4.82
C THR A 294 16.53 -6.97 -5.80
N ASP A 295 17.76 -6.64 -5.47
CA ASP A 295 18.90 -6.87 -6.38
C ASP A 295 19.16 -8.37 -6.61
N ASN A 296 19.04 -9.18 -5.57
CA ASN A 296 19.18 -10.63 -5.66
C ASN A 296 18.02 -11.23 -6.47
N TYR A 297 16.81 -10.77 -6.25
CA TYR A 297 15.64 -11.20 -7.03
C TYR A 297 15.80 -10.88 -8.50
N PHE A 298 16.22 -9.68 -8.86
CA PHE A 298 16.45 -9.28 -10.25
C PHE A 298 17.62 -10.01 -10.91
N ALA A 299 18.62 -10.42 -10.14
CA ALA A 299 19.76 -11.21 -10.64
C ALA A 299 19.44 -12.69 -10.83
N THR A 300 18.45 -13.23 -10.10
CA THR A 300 18.13 -14.67 -10.09
C THR A 300 17.25 -15.04 -11.28
N ILE A 301 17.70 -15.98 -12.10
CA ILE A 301 16.94 -16.58 -13.21
C ILE A 301 16.36 -17.92 -12.74
N GLY A 302 15.09 -18.19 -13.04
CA GLY A 302 14.42 -19.43 -12.65
C GLY A 302 13.85 -19.40 -11.23
N GLU A 303 13.94 -20.52 -10.50
CA GLU A 303 13.37 -20.61 -9.15
C GLU A 303 14.14 -19.78 -8.14
N LEU A 304 13.40 -19.16 -7.22
CA LEU A 304 14.00 -18.36 -6.15
C LEU A 304 14.48 -19.25 -5.00
N PRO A 305 15.60 -18.89 -4.34
CA PRO A 305 15.99 -19.51 -3.09
C PRO A 305 14.85 -19.48 -2.06
N LYS A 306 14.79 -20.54 -1.25
CA LYS A 306 13.79 -20.63 -0.17
C LYS A 306 13.94 -19.43 0.76
N GLY A 307 12.85 -18.71 0.93
CA GLY A 307 12.77 -17.57 1.85
C GLY A 307 13.03 -16.21 1.22
N MET A 308 13.40 -16.12 -0.05
CA MET A 308 13.46 -14.87 -0.79
C MET A 308 12.05 -14.40 -1.16
N MET A 309 11.80 -13.08 -1.07
CA MET A 309 10.51 -12.45 -1.41
C MET A 309 9.34 -13.04 -0.60
N LYS A 310 9.53 -13.20 0.71
CA LYS A 310 8.51 -13.74 1.62
C LYS A 310 7.33 -12.80 1.79
N GLY A 311 7.58 -11.51 1.83
CA GLY A 311 6.53 -10.50 1.98
C GLY A 311 5.58 -10.52 0.79
N ALA A 312 6.09 -10.59 -0.44
CA ALA A 312 5.29 -10.73 -1.65
C ALA A 312 4.47 -12.04 -1.65
N ALA A 313 5.03 -13.13 -1.12
CA ALA A 313 4.30 -14.39 -1.00
C ALA A 313 3.14 -14.29 0.00
N GLU A 314 3.34 -13.58 1.12
CA GLU A 314 2.30 -13.35 2.11
C GLU A 314 1.17 -12.45 1.58
N ILE A 315 1.53 -11.35 0.92
CA ILE A 315 0.56 -10.48 0.26
C ILE A 315 -0.21 -11.25 -0.83
N ALA A 316 0.48 -12.05 -1.65
CA ALA A 316 -0.15 -12.89 -2.66
C ALA A 316 -1.12 -13.90 -2.03
N ARG A 317 -0.75 -14.55 -0.91
CA ARG A 317 -1.64 -15.43 -0.16
C ARG A 317 -2.92 -14.69 0.23
N ALA A 318 -2.80 -13.51 0.84
CA ALA A 318 -3.96 -12.73 1.26
C ALA A 318 -4.85 -12.34 0.07
N ILE A 319 -4.26 -11.91 -1.05
CA ILE A 319 -5.01 -11.51 -2.24
C ILE A 319 -5.73 -12.70 -2.89
N PHE A 320 -5.04 -13.84 -3.07
CA PHE A 320 -5.53 -14.99 -3.82
C PHE A 320 -6.20 -16.06 -2.95
N SER A 321 -6.19 -15.93 -1.60
CA SER A 321 -6.99 -16.80 -0.74
C SER A 321 -8.45 -16.66 -1.11
N GLU A 322 -9.14 -17.79 -1.31
CA GLU A 322 -10.59 -17.77 -1.37
C GLU A 322 -11.12 -17.24 -0.03
N ALA A 323 -12.01 -16.25 -0.07
CA ALA A 323 -12.74 -15.86 1.11
C ALA A 323 -13.38 -17.15 1.67
N SER A 324 -13.16 -17.43 2.95
CA SER A 324 -13.80 -18.56 3.61
C SER A 324 -15.32 -18.44 3.36
N ARG A 325 -15.84 -19.33 2.50
CA ARG A 325 -17.25 -19.38 2.14
C ARG A 325 -18.10 -19.72 3.34
#